data_582d47b482108321b07f53aa37d960c3
#
_entry.id   582d47b482108321b07f53aa37d960c3
#
_cell.length_a   1.000
_cell.length_b   1.000
_cell.length_c   1.000
_cell.angle_alpha   90.00
_cell.angle_beta   90.00
_cell.angle_gamma   90.00
#
_symmetry.space_group_name_H-M   'P 1'
#
loop_
_entity.id
_entity.type
_entity.pdbx_description
1 polymer ?
#
loop_
_entity_poly.entity_id
_entity_poly.type
_entity_poly.pdbx_seq_one_letter_code
_entity_poly.pdbx_strand_id
1 'polypeptide(L)'
;MFSEDFYPTPGAVAAKMLQKIDRNAVHFLEPSAGKGDLAKAILGFGRTRSPYDHGSRHRVDVIELHPDLLKILQAHEELTVVGYDWLTYDGVSYYDAIVMNPPFSKGALHLLRAWDFLHNGEIVCLLNQETIDNPYTEDHQRLAAIIAAHGSVEPLGPCFRTAERPTDTQVALVYLKKTTEDDRIHLWHSADREQSVNDDIGTP
;
A
#
# COMPACT_ATOMS: atom_id res chain seq x y z
N MET A 1 17.29 -17.02 6.34
CA MET A 1 17.58 -15.65 6.85
C MET A 1 16.66 -14.72 6.07
N PHE A 2 15.77 -13.99 6.74
CA PHE A 2 14.84 -13.06 6.06
C PHE A 2 15.64 -11.92 5.43
N SER A 3 15.06 -11.23 4.42
CA SER A 3 15.72 -10.11 3.74
C SER A 3 16.12 -9.01 4.74
N GLU A 4 17.15 -8.24 4.41
CA GLU A 4 17.61 -7.14 5.27
C GLU A 4 16.53 -6.07 5.50
N ASP A 5 15.58 -5.95 4.56
CA ASP A 5 14.49 -4.97 4.58
C ASP A 5 13.16 -5.49 5.19
N PHE A 6 13.19 -6.66 5.85
CA PHE A 6 12.00 -7.18 6.52
C PHE A 6 11.87 -6.62 7.93
N TYR A 7 10.85 -5.78 8.16
CA TYR A 7 10.52 -5.16 9.44
C TYR A 7 9.05 -5.41 9.80
N PRO A 8 8.76 -6.34 10.74
CA PRO A 8 7.39 -6.59 11.21
C PRO A 8 6.75 -5.31 11.75
N THR A 9 5.52 -5.02 11.34
CA THR A 9 4.83 -3.78 11.71
C THR A 9 4.41 -3.82 13.18
N PRO A 10 4.88 -2.90 14.04
CA PRO A 10 4.45 -2.85 15.44
C PRO A 10 2.94 -2.61 15.55
N GLY A 11 2.28 -3.27 16.51
CA GLY A 11 0.83 -3.18 16.66
C GLY A 11 0.28 -1.75 16.83
N ALA A 12 1.02 -0.89 17.53
CA ALA A 12 0.65 0.52 17.67
C ALA A 12 0.70 1.28 16.34
N VAL A 13 1.68 0.96 15.47
CA VAL A 13 1.81 1.54 14.13
C VAL A 13 0.69 1.02 13.23
N ALA A 14 0.42 -0.30 13.24
CA ALA A 14 -0.70 -0.89 12.51
C ALA A 14 -2.03 -0.26 12.89
N ALA A 15 -2.30 -0.08 14.19
CA ALA A 15 -3.50 0.60 14.68
C ALA A 15 -3.61 2.05 14.14
N LYS A 16 -2.50 2.77 14.09
CA LYS A 16 -2.46 4.13 13.56
C LYS A 16 -2.72 4.17 12.04
N MET A 17 -2.18 3.23 11.30
CA MET A 17 -2.46 3.06 9.86
C MET A 17 -3.95 2.84 9.63
N LEU A 18 -4.57 1.91 10.36
CA LEU A 18 -5.97 1.56 10.20
C LEU A 18 -6.94 2.67 10.61
N GLN A 19 -6.54 3.58 11.49
CA GLN A 19 -7.35 4.77 11.82
C GLN A 19 -7.55 5.73 10.64
N LYS A 20 -6.73 5.63 9.59
CA LYS A 20 -6.87 6.44 8.37
C LYS A 20 -7.92 5.89 7.41
N ILE A 21 -8.27 4.60 7.53
CA ILE A 21 -9.16 3.89 6.62
C ILE A 21 -10.62 4.12 7.00
N ASP A 22 -11.48 4.24 5.98
CA ASP A 22 -12.92 4.27 6.15
C ASP A 22 -13.39 2.97 6.86
N ARG A 23 -14.24 3.13 7.89
CA ARG A 23 -14.78 2.00 8.67
C ARG A 23 -15.69 1.08 7.86
N ASN A 24 -16.15 1.54 6.71
CA ASN A 24 -16.96 0.75 5.79
C ASN A 24 -16.12 -0.09 4.81
N ALA A 25 -14.81 0.08 4.79
CA ALA A 25 -13.92 -0.76 3.98
C ALA A 25 -14.01 -2.22 4.45
N VAL A 26 -14.23 -3.14 3.53
CA VAL A 26 -14.41 -4.57 3.81
C VAL A 26 -13.42 -5.46 3.07
N HIS A 27 -12.89 -5.00 1.94
CA HIS A 27 -11.96 -5.75 1.11
C HIS A 27 -10.59 -5.09 1.04
N PHE A 28 -9.60 -5.75 1.61
CA PHE A 28 -8.26 -5.22 1.79
C PHE A 28 -7.22 -6.02 1.03
N LEU A 29 -6.18 -5.33 0.57
CA LEU A 29 -4.94 -5.93 0.07
C LEU A 29 -3.77 -5.50 0.93
N GLU A 30 -2.95 -6.47 1.37
CA GLU A 30 -1.61 -6.25 1.91
C GLU A 30 -0.57 -6.85 0.96
N PRO A 31 0.09 -6.02 0.12
CA PRO A 31 0.96 -6.52 -0.95
C PRO A 31 2.42 -6.80 -0.51
N SER A 32 2.72 -6.74 0.78
CA SER A 32 4.04 -7.03 1.36
C SER A 32 3.86 -7.62 2.76
N ALA A 33 3.17 -8.77 2.84
CA ALA A 33 2.52 -9.20 4.06
C ALA A 33 3.46 -9.72 5.16
N GLY A 34 4.68 -10.11 4.82
CA GLY A 34 5.61 -10.63 5.80
C GLY A 34 5.06 -11.86 6.55
N LYS A 35 5.03 -11.80 7.88
CA LYS A 35 4.38 -12.82 8.73
C LYS A 35 2.87 -12.63 8.87
N GLY A 36 2.30 -11.58 8.27
CA GLY A 36 0.90 -11.22 8.38
C GLY A 36 0.54 -10.41 9.63
N ASP A 37 1.48 -9.71 10.25
CA ASP A 37 1.19 -8.89 11.43
C ASP A 37 0.19 -7.77 11.12
N LEU A 38 0.38 -7.07 10.00
CA LEU A 38 -0.54 -6.03 9.54
C LEU A 38 -1.86 -6.63 9.03
N ALA A 39 -1.82 -7.73 8.27
CA ALA A 39 -3.01 -8.45 7.81
C ALA A 39 -3.90 -8.89 8.98
N LYS A 40 -3.31 -9.41 10.07
CA LYS A 40 -4.03 -9.77 11.31
C LYS A 40 -4.63 -8.55 11.99
N ALA A 41 -3.94 -7.42 11.98
CA ALA A 41 -4.48 -6.17 12.51
C ALA A 41 -5.70 -5.71 11.69
N ILE A 42 -5.67 -5.86 10.36
CA ILE A 42 -6.81 -5.57 9.47
C ILE A 42 -7.99 -6.48 9.80
N LEU A 43 -7.79 -7.79 9.98
CA LEU A 43 -8.85 -8.72 10.38
C LEU A 43 -9.54 -8.32 11.69
N GLY A 44 -8.81 -7.69 12.60
CA GLY A 44 -9.33 -7.14 13.86
C GLY A 44 -9.95 -5.74 13.77
N PHE A 45 -9.75 -5.04 12.66
CA PHE A 45 -10.19 -3.65 12.47
C PHE A 45 -11.72 -3.56 12.47
N GLY A 46 -12.28 -2.57 13.18
CA GLY A 46 -13.72 -2.33 13.22
C GLY A 46 -14.55 -3.38 13.96
N ARG A 47 -13.96 -4.46 14.46
CA ARG A 47 -14.68 -5.47 15.27
C ARG A 47 -15.11 -4.82 16.59
N THR A 48 -16.43 -4.70 16.77
CA THR A 48 -16.98 -4.40 18.10
C THR A 48 -16.98 -5.69 18.93
N ARG A 49 -16.72 -5.57 20.24
CA ARG A 49 -16.75 -6.73 21.17
C ARG A 49 -18.17 -7.23 21.48
N SER A 50 -19.17 -6.86 20.68
CA SER A 50 -20.54 -7.28 20.90
C SER A 50 -20.74 -8.74 20.48
N PRO A 51 -21.28 -9.61 21.33
CA PRO A 51 -21.64 -11.00 20.96
C PRO A 51 -22.69 -11.10 19.85
N TYR A 52 -23.36 -9.99 19.56
CA TYR A 52 -24.43 -9.89 18.55
C TYR A 52 -23.95 -9.21 17.27
N ASP A 53 -22.69 -8.79 17.22
CA ASP A 53 -22.10 -8.20 16.03
C ASP A 53 -21.69 -9.33 15.07
N HIS A 54 -22.60 -9.67 14.18
CA HIS A 54 -22.34 -10.50 13.02
C HIS A 54 -21.67 -9.70 11.88
N GLY A 55 -20.97 -8.59 12.24
CA GLY A 55 -20.34 -7.66 11.34
C GLY A 55 -19.61 -8.36 10.20
N SER A 56 -19.69 -7.77 9.02
CA SER A 56 -19.03 -8.28 7.81
C SER A 56 -17.57 -8.59 8.13
N ARG A 57 -17.16 -9.83 7.90
CA ARG A 57 -15.76 -10.22 8.01
C ARG A 57 -14.99 -9.44 6.96
N HIS A 58 -13.95 -8.72 7.37
CA HIS A 58 -13.01 -8.17 6.41
C HIS A 58 -12.41 -9.32 5.60
N ARG A 59 -12.40 -9.16 4.29
CA ARG A 59 -11.64 -10.00 3.40
C ARG A 59 -10.25 -9.39 3.25
N VAL A 60 -9.22 -10.16 3.56
CA VAL A 60 -7.83 -9.72 3.49
C VAL A 60 -7.07 -10.62 2.53
N ASP A 61 -6.77 -10.07 1.38
CA ASP A 61 -5.91 -10.69 0.39
C ASP A 61 -4.46 -10.25 0.66
N VAL A 62 -3.51 -11.17 0.51
CA VAL A 62 -2.10 -10.92 0.82
C VAL A 62 -1.19 -11.37 -0.30
N ILE A 63 -0.07 -10.66 -0.47
CA ILE A 63 1.02 -11.02 -1.39
C ILE A 63 2.31 -11.06 -0.58
N GLU A 64 3.13 -12.09 -0.78
CA GLU A 64 4.40 -12.25 -0.09
C GLU A 64 5.42 -12.98 -0.97
N LEU A 65 6.59 -12.36 -1.13
CA LEU A 65 7.65 -12.88 -2.01
C LEU A 65 8.46 -14.01 -1.37
N HIS A 66 8.67 -13.96 -0.03
CA HIS A 66 9.56 -14.89 0.64
C HIS A 66 8.85 -16.24 0.91
N PRO A 67 9.37 -17.39 0.40
CA PRO A 67 8.66 -18.67 0.47
C PRO A 67 8.33 -19.15 1.88
N ASP A 68 9.19 -18.85 2.88
CA ASP A 68 8.96 -19.30 4.25
C ASP A 68 7.91 -18.45 4.96
N LEU A 69 7.84 -17.13 4.65
CA LEU A 69 6.78 -16.25 5.14
C LEU A 69 5.44 -16.61 4.49
N LEU A 70 5.47 -16.95 3.20
CA LEU A 70 4.30 -17.41 2.47
C LEU A 70 3.65 -18.65 3.13
N LYS A 71 4.45 -19.63 3.59
CA LYS A 71 3.94 -20.82 4.31
C LYS A 71 3.21 -20.43 5.59
N ILE A 72 3.69 -19.40 6.31
CA ILE A 72 3.05 -18.88 7.52
C ILE A 72 1.69 -18.27 7.17
N LEU A 73 1.62 -17.49 6.10
CA LEU A 73 0.37 -16.87 5.63
C LEU A 73 -0.66 -17.91 5.18
N GLN A 74 -0.22 -18.91 4.42
CA GLN A 74 -1.07 -20.01 3.93
C GLN A 74 -1.66 -20.86 5.07
N ALA A 75 -1.02 -20.90 6.24
CA ALA A 75 -1.55 -21.59 7.43
C ALA A 75 -2.66 -20.78 8.13
N HIS A 76 -2.92 -19.55 7.72
CA HIS A 76 -3.97 -18.68 8.26
C HIS A 76 -5.26 -18.83 7.44
N GLU A 77 -6.31 -19.44 8.00
CA GLU A 77 -7.61 -19.67 7.33
C GLU A 77 -8.35 -18.37 6.94
N GLU A 78 -8.08 -17.26 7.66
CA GLU A 78 -8.76 -15.98 7.43
C GLU A 78 -8.03 -15.09 6.40
N LEU A 79 -6.83 -15.48 5.92
CA LEU A 79 -6.07 -14.75 4.92
C LEU A 79 -6.11 -15.48 3.57
N THR A 80 -6.21 -14.73 2.49
CA THR A 80 -6.16 -15.28 1.13
C THR A 80 -4.86 -14.86 0.46
N VAL A 81 -3.97 -15.82 0.17
CA VAL A 81 -2.78 -15.54 -0.64
C VAL A 81 -3.19 -15.46 -2.10
N VAL A 82 -3.04 -14.27 -2.72
CA VAL A 82 -3.45 -14.00 -4.10
C VAL A 82 -2.28 -13.84 -5.07
N GLY A 83 -1.05 -13.72 -4.56
CA GLY A 83 0.13 -13.56 -5.40
C GLY A 83 1.42 -13.71 -4.59
N TYR A 84 2.55 -13.64 -5.31
CA TYR A 84 3.88 -13.82 -4.73
C TYR A 84 4.73 -12.55 -4.82
N ASP A 85 4.71 -11.85 -5.95
CA ASP A 85 5.47 -10.62 -6.16
C ASP A 85 4.53 -9.48 -6.52
N TRP A 86 4.48 -8.49 -5.61
CA TRP A 86 3.64 -7.31 -5.81
C TRP A 86 3.97 -6.53 -7.08
N LEU A 87 5.25 -6.42 -7.42
CA LEU A 87 5.67 -5.59 -8.55
C LEU A 87 5.27 -6.18 -9.91
N THR A 88 5.01 -7.49 -9.96
CA THR A 88 4.58 -8.21 -11.17
C THR A 88 3.14 -8.73 -11.10
N TYR A 89 2.46 -8.51 -9.96
CA TYR A 89 1.08 -8.98 -9.76
C TYR A 89 0.11 -8.29 -10.74
N ASP A 90 -0.65 -9.07 -11.51
CA ASP A 90 -1.56 -8.66 -12.57
C ASP A 90 -3.04 -8.99 -12.28
N GLY A 91 -3.37 -9.25 -11.03
CA GLY A 91 -4.75 -9.52 -10.59
C GLY A 91 -5.69 -8.33 -10.78
N VAL A 92 -6.98 -8.58 -10.54
CA VAL A 92 -8.02 -7.55 -10.67
C VAL A 92 -8.11 -6.71 -9.40
N SER A 93 -8.19 -5.38 -9.55
CA SER A 93 -8.34 -4.46 -8.42
C SER A 93 -9.82 -4.17 -8.13
N TYR A 94 -10.30 -4.67 -6.99
CA TYR A 94 -11.62 -4.38 -6.41
C TYR A 94 -11.51 -4.22 -4.88
N TYR A 95 -10.38 -3.68 -4.44
CA TYR A 95 -10.12 -3.44 -3.03
C TYR A 95 -10.63 -2.08 -2.59
N ASP A 96 -11.22 -2.01 -1.39
CA ASP A 96 -11.59 -0.75 -0.75
C ASP A 96 -10.35 -0.05 -0.18
N ALA A 97 -9.36 -0.84 0.26
CA ALA A 97 -8.12 -0.30 0.78
C ALA A 97 -6.91 -1.21 0.49
N ILE A 98 -5.76 -0.57 0.22
CA ILE A 98 -4.44 -1.20 0.20
C ILE A 98 -3.67 -0.68 1.41
N VAL A 99 -3.23 -1.59 2.29
CA VAL A 99 -2.48 -1.24 3.50
C VAL A 99 -1.14 -1.96 3.46
N MET A 100 -0.03 -1.22 3.52
CA MET A 100 1.28 -1.82 3.27
C MET A 100 2.41 -1.24 4.13
N ASN A 101 3.34 -2.13 4.47
CA ASN A 101 4.66 -1.79 4.98
C ASN A 101 5.71 -2.44 4.05
N PRO A 102 6.00 -1.83 2.90
CA PRO A 102 6.91 -2.39 1.91
C PRO A 102 8.37 -2.32 2.39
N PRO A 103 9.29 -3.07 1.73
CA PRO A 103 10.71 -2.88 1.92
C PRO A 103 11.10 -1.41 1.74
N PHE A 104 11.76 -0.80 2.73
CA PHE A 104 12.06 0.63 2.71
C PHE A 104 12.89 1.06 1.49
N SER A 105 13.77 0.20 1.00
CA SER A 105 14.58 0.45 -0.21
C SER A 105 13.75 0.55 -1.49
N LYS A 106 12.54 -0.03 -1.52
CA LYS A 106 11.64 -0.06 -2.68
C LYS A 106 10.27 0.59 -2.39
N GLY A 107 10.16 1.30 -1.28
CA GLY A 107 8.88 1.83 -0.79
C GLY A 107 8.16 2.71 -1.80
N ALA A 108 8.86 3.64 -2.46
CA ALA A 108 8.28 4.49 -3.48
C ALA A 108 7.70 3.68 -4.66
N LEU A 109 8.46 2.71 -5.16
CA LEU A 109 8.03 1.85 -6.27
C LEU A 109 6.78 1.04 -5.91
N HIS A 110 6.73 0.47 -4.69
CA HIS A 110 5.58 -0.27 -4.21
C HIS A 110 4.34 0.62 -4.08
N LEU A 111 4.49 1.85 -3.56
CA LEU A 111 3.38 2.78 -3.40
C LEU A 111 2.86 3.31 -4.74
N LEU A 112 3.75 3.63 -5.68
CA LEU A 112 3.38 4.00 -7.05
C LEU A 112 2.62 2.87 -7.74
N ARG A 113 3.09 1.63 -7.58
CA ARG A 113 2.37 0.45 -8.08
C ARG A 113 0.97 0.33 -7.48
N ALA A 114 0.81 0.59 -6.17
CA ALA A 114 -0.50 0.56 -5.51
C ALA A 114 -1.44 1.64 -6.05
N TRP A 115 -0.91 2.84 -6.30
CA TRP A 115 -1.65 3.92 -6.93
C TRP A 115 -2.13 3.55 -8.33
N ASP A 116 -1.25 3.00 -9.16
CA ASP A 116 -1.60 2.61 -10.53
C ASP A 116 -2.59 1.42 -10.56
N PHE A 117 -2.47 0.50 -9.61
CA PHE A 117 -3.31 -0.68 -9.51
C PHE A 117 -4.72 -0.39 -8.99
N LEU A 118 -4.87 0.49 -7.99
CA LEU A 118 -6.16 0.79 -7.38
C LEU A 118 -6.97 1.74 -8.26
N HIS A 119 -8.25 1.42 -8.56
CA HIS A 119 -9.13 2.29 -9.33
C HIS A 119 -9.95 3.25 -8.47
N ASN A 120 -10.40 2.78 -7.31
CA ASN A 120 -11.16 3.57 -6.34
C ASN A 120 -10.93 2.99 -4.95
N GLY A 121 -10.58 3.82 -3.98
CA GLY A 121 -10.33 3.37 -2.61
C GLY A 121 -9.22 4.15 -1.93
N GLU A 122 -8.66 3.55 -0.89
CA GLU A 122 -7.70 4.20 -0.02
C GLU A 122 -6.38 3.41 0.02
N ILE A 123 -5.26 4.12 0.16
CA ILE A 123 -3.94 3.50 0.32
C ILE A 123 -3.31 4.07 1.58
N VAL A 124 -2.84 3.19 2.46
CA VAL A 124 -2.03 3.56 3.63
C VAL A 124 -0.71 2.81 3.56
N CYS A 125 0.38 3.57 3.53
CA CYS A 125 1.71 3.03 3.33
C CYS A 125 2.71 3.62 4.32
N LEU A 126 3.62 2.80 4.83
CA LEU A 126 4.80 3.25 5.57
C LEU A 126 5.96 3.42 4.60
N LEU A 127 6.62 4.56 4.65
CA LEU A 127 7.81 4.86 3.86
C LEU A 127 8.95 5.35 4.75
N ASN A 128 10.18 5.24 4.26
CA ASN A 128 11.27 6.00 4.81
C ASN A 128 10.98 7.50 4.63
N GLN A 129 11.09 8.29 5.71
CA GLN A 129 10.85 9.73 5.69
C GLN A 129 11.69 10.44 4.61
N GLU A 130 12.93 9.99 4.40
CA GLU A 130 13.84 10.55 3.40
C GLU A 130 13.29 10.43 1.97
N THR A 131 12.49 9.38 1.67
CA THR A 131 11.81 9.24 0.37
C THR A 131 10.87 10.41 0.08
N ILE A 132 10.28 10.99 1.13
CA ILE A 132 9.35 12.12 1.02
C ILE A 132 10.11 13.45 1.00
N ASP A 133 11.12 13.59 1.89
CA ASP A 133 11.82 14.85 2.09
C ASP A 133 12.78 15.17 0.93
N ASN A 134 13.26 14.15 0.21
CA ASN A 134 14.28 14.27 -0.84
C ASN A 134 13.85 13.59 -2.16
N PRO A 135 12.93 14.18 -2.94
CA PRO A 135 12.43 13.59 -4.18
C PRO A 135 13.39 13.78 -5.36
N TYR A 136 14.54 13.10 -5.35
CA TYR A 136 15.58 13.25 -6.40
C TYR A 136 15.31 12.45 -7.68
N THR A 137 14.60 11.30 -7.57
CA THR A 137 14.31 10.46 -8.73
C THR A 137 12.96 10.82 -9.36
N GLU A 138 12.75 10.46 -10.62
CA GLU A 138 11.46 10.65 -11.29
C GLU A 138 10.32 9.98 -10.52
N ASP A 139 10.54 8.77 -9.99
CA ASP A 139 9.56 8.06 -9.17
C ASP A 139 9.23 8.83 -7.88
N HIS A 140 10.23 9.39 -7.19
CA HIS A 140 10.01 10.17 -5.98
C HIS A 140 9.28 11.49 -6.28
N GLN A 141 9.58 12.13 -7.41
CA GLN A 141 8.89 13.36 -7.86
C GLN A 141 7.42 13.06 -8.23
N ARG A 142 7.18 11.96 -8.96
CA ARG A 142 5.84 11.49 -9.28
C ARG A 142 5.05 11.18 -8.00
N LEU A 143 5.67 10.48 -7.06
CA LEU A 143 5.05 10.16 -5.77
C LEU A 143 4.70 11.42 -4.97
N ALA A 144 5.61 12.40 -4.90
CA ALA A 144 5.37 13.67 -4.23
C ALA A 144 4.18 14.43 -4.84
N ALA A 145 4.06 14.44 -6.17
CA ALA A 145 2.92 15.06 -6.88
C ALA A 145 1.59 14.34 -6.55
N ILE A 146 1.57 13.00 -6.54
CA ILE A 146 0.39 12.21 -6.17
C ILE A 146 -0.02 12.51 -4.72
N ILE A 147 0.93 12.51 -3.79
CA ILE A 147 0.65 12.80 -2.37
C ILE A 147 0.08 14.21 -2.21
N ALA A 148 0.66 15.20 -2.88
CA ALA A 148 0.19 16.59 -2.80
C ALA A 148 -1.24 16.78 -3.32
N ALA A 149 -1.63 16.02 -4.35
CA ALA A 149 -2.95 16.10 -4.97
C ALA A 149 -4.02 15.26 -4.24
N HIS A 150 -3.65 14.09 -3.72
CA HIS A 150 -4.61 13.05 -3.33
C HIS A 150 -4.45 12.53 -1.90
N GLY A 151 -3.55 13.11 -1.10
CA GLY A 151 -3.29 12.52 0.20
C GLY A 151 -2.65 13.41 1.24
N SER A 152 -2.03 12.76 2.19
CA SER A 152 -1.32 13.40 3.30
C SER A 152 -0.15 12.53 3.79
N VAL A 153 0.80 13.19 4.46
CA VAL A 153 1.94 12.55 5.10
C VAL A 153 1.93 12.89 6.60
N GLU A 154 2.18 11.89 7.42
CA GLU A 154 2.34 12.03 8.86
C GLU A 154 3.69 11.45 9.29
N PRO A 155 4.65 12.27 9.77
CA PRO A 155 5.89 11.75 10.31
C PRO A 155 5.65 10.92 11.58
N LEU A 156 6.17 9.69 11.60
CA LEU A 156 6.08 8.80 12.77
C LEU A 156 7.39 8.74 13.58
N GLY A 157 8.45 9.33 13.05
CA GLY A 157 9.78 9.21 13.65
C GLY A 157 10.31 7.77 13.62
N PRO A 158 11.20 7.37 14.54
CA PRO A 158 11.80 6.04 14.55
C PRO A 158 10.89 5.01 15.26
N CYS A 159 9.69 4.80 14.72
CA CYS A 159 8.63 4.00 15.34
C CYS A 159 8.92 2.48 15.38
N PHE A 160 10.02 2.03 14.75
CA PHE A 160 10.47 0.63 14.77
C PHE A 160 11.58 0.35 15.81
N ARG A 161 11.98 1.31 16.65
CA ARG A 161 13.03 1.09 17.68
C ARG A 161 12.72 -0.05 18.64
N THR A 162 11.44 -0.26 18.95
CA THR A 162 10.96 -1.30 19.86
C THR A 162 10.32 -2.48 19.14
N ALA A 163 10.44 -2.54 17.81
CA ALA A 163 9.93 -3.64 17.01
C ALA A 163 10.72 -4.93 17.23
N GLU A 164 10.19 -6.05 16.79
CA GLU A 164 10.87 -7.36 16.79
C GLU A 164 12.25 -7.28 16.10
N ARG A 165 12.35 -6.48 15.02
CA ARG A 165 13.59 -6.10 14.39
C ARG A 165 13.76 -4.58 14.51
N PRO A 166 14.60 -4.09 15.45
CA PRO A 166 14.76 -2.66 15.67
C PRO A 166 15.47 -1.96 14.51
N THR A 167 15.04 -0.72 14.22
CA THR A 167 15.75 0.22 13.34
C THR A 167 15.50 1.65 13.79
N ASP A 168 16.48 2.52 13.57
CA ASP A 168 16.39 3.96 13.83
C ASP A 168 15.85 4.75 12.64
N THR A 169 15.44 4.06 11.58
CA THR A 169 14.87 4.68 10.38
C THR A 169 13.70 5.59 10.73
N GLN A 170 13.75 6.82 10.26
CA GLN A 170 12.64 7.75 10.34
C GLN A 170 11.57 7.32 9.35
N VAL A 171 10.35 7.13 9.84
CA VAL A 171 9.23 6.59 9.06
C VAL A 171 8.16 7.65 8.88
N ALA A 172 7.61 7.72 7.68
CA ALA A 172 6.42 8.48 7.35
C ALA A 172 5.24 7.54 7.08
N LEU A 173 4.06 7.91 7.56
CA LEU A 173 2.79 7.30 7.19
C LEU A 173 2.17 8.13 6.08
N VAL A 174 2.02 7.53 4.91
CA VAL A 174 1.38 8.14 3.74
C VAL A 174 -0.05 7.61 3.64
N TYR A 175 -1.01 8.51 3.49
CA TYR A 175 -2.39 8.21 3.14
C TYR A 175 -2.73 8.80 1.79
N LEU A 176 -3.33 8.01 0.91
CA LEU A 176 -3.85 8.45 -0.38
C LEU A 176 -5.30 8.00 -0.53
N LYS A 177 -6.11 8.84 -1.19
CA LYS A 177 -7.45 8.48 -1.64
C LYS A 177 -7.54 8.62 -3.14
N LYS A 178 -7.93 7.54 -3.81
CA LYS A 178 -8.13 7.50 -5.25
C LYS A 178 -9.61 7.37 -5.58
N THR A 179 -10.06 8.07 -6.61
CA THR A 179 -11.42 8.01 -7.14
C THR A 179 -11.39 7.59 -8.61
N THR A 180 -12.51 7.09 -9.12
CA THR A 180 -12.63 6.74 -10.54
C THR A 180 -12.47 7.94 -11.49
N GLU A 181 -12.60 9.17 -10.99
CA GLU A 181 -12.36 10.38 -11.78
C GLU A 181 -10.86 10.59 -12.05
N ASP A 182 -10.00 10.19 -11.12
CA ASP A 182 -8.54 10.28 -11.26
C ASP A 182 -8.03 9.44 -12.42
N ASP A 183 -8.60 8.24 -12.64
CA ASP A 183 -8.27 7.39 -13.78
C ASP A 183 -8.70 8.00 -15.13
N ARG A 184 -9.84 8.71 -15.17
CA ARG A 184 -10.32 9.37 -16.39
C ARG A 184 -9.38 10.49 -16.83
N ILE A 185 -8.90 11.30 -15.89
CA ILE A 185 -7.95 12.39 -16.18
C ILE A 185 -6.65 11.83 -16.75
N HIS A 186 -6.17 10.70 -16.24
CA HIS A 186 -4.96 10.04 -16.73
C HIS A 186 -5.11 9.53 -18.18
N LEU A 187 -6.28 8.97 -18.53
CA LEU A 187 -6.58 8.49 -19.88
C LEU A 187 -6.66 9.64 -20.90
N TRP A 188 -7.22 10.79 -20.51
CA TRP A 188 -7.28 11.98 -21.37
C TRP A 188 -5.87 12.52 -21.67
N HIS A 189 -5.02 12.68 -20.66
CA HIS A 189 -3.65 13.16 -20.84
C HIS A 189 -2.73 12.21 -21.62
N SER A 190 -2.99 10.91 -21.62
CA SER A 190 -2.25 9.95 -22.44
C SER A 190 -2.72 9.99 -23.90
N ALA A 191 -4.02 10.14 -24.17
CA ALA A 191 -4.58 10.26 -25.49
C ALA A 191 -4.12 11.56 -26.21
N ASP A 192 -4.05 12.68 -25.49
CA ASP A 192 -3.56 13.97 -26.03
C ASP A 192 -2.05 13.90 -26.40
N ARG A 193 -1.23 13.14 -25.65
CA ARG A 193 0.18 12.94 -26.00
C ARG A 193 0.37 12.08 -27.24
N GLU A 194 -0.44 11.03 -27.44
CA GLU A 194 -0.38 10.19 -28.63
C GLU A 194 -0.85 10.94 -29.88
N GLN A 195 -1.81 11.85 -29.76
CA GLN A 195 -2.24 12.70 -30.87
C GLN A 195 -1.18 13.73 -31.24
N SER A 196 -0.53 14.38 -30.28
CA SER A 196 0.53 15.37 -30.55
C SER A 196 1.76 14.75 -31.23
N VAL A 197 2.08 13.49 -30.96
CA VAL A 197 3.21 12.79 -31.61
C VAL A 197 2.86 12.39 -33.06
N ASN A 198 1.61 12.12 -33.36
CA ASN A 198 1.16 11.76 -34.71
C ASN A 198 1.00 13.00 -35.64
N ASP A 199 0.72 14.18 -35.09
CA ASP A 199 0.63 15.42 -35.87
C ASP A 199 2.01 15.96 -36.28
N ASP A 200 3.08 15.62 -35.57
CA ASP A 200 4.48 16.01 -35.90
C ASP A 200 5.11 15.09 -36.97
N ILE A 201 4.52 13.98 -37.34
CA ILE A 201 5.06 13.02 -38.33
C ILE A 201 4.40 13.16 -39.72
N GLY A 202 3.45 14.04 -39.89
CA GLY A 202 2.65 14.16 -41.09
C GLY A 202 2.81 15.49 -41.84
N THR A 203 3.95 15.71 -42.57
CA THR A 203 3.89 16.36 -43.88
C THR A 203 5.25 16.22 -44.62
N PRO A 204 5.25 15.76 -45.86
CA PRO A 204 6.43 15.80 -46.73
C PRO A 204 6.73 17.20 -47.24
#